data_69d3cf07826248b49a68412eebf36b64
#
_entry.id   69d3cf07826248b49a68412eebf36b64
#
_cell.length_a   1.000
_cell.length_b   1.000
_cell.length_c   1.000
_cell.angle_alpha   90.00
_cell.angle_beta   90.00
_cell.angle_gamma   90.00
#
_symmetry.space_group_name_H-M   'P 1'
#
loop_
_entity.id
_entity.type
_entity.pdbx_description
1 polymer ?
#
loop_
_entity_poly.entity_id
_entity_poly.type
_entity_poly.pdbx_seq_one_letter_code
_entity_poly.pdbx_strand_id
1 'polypeptide(L)'
;MHLETMTDLRREFDQAAEDIQQLGQRPDNDTLLKLYALYKQGSEGDVHGDAPGFFDFVGTAKYEAWAKLRGISEEQAMQRYIALVQELLS
;
A
#
# COMPACT_ATOMS: atom_id res chain seq x y z
N MET A 1 -8.78 -6.96 23.55
CA MET A 1 -7.35 -6.87 23.34
C MET A 1 -6.98 -7.06 21.89
N HIS A 2 -7.16 -8.27 21.34
CA HIS A 2 -6.81 -8.52 19.95
C HIS A 2 -7.64 -7.70 18.98
N LEU A 3 -8.91 -7.55 19.25
CA LEU A 3 -9.79 -6.76 18.40
C LEU A 3 -9.40 -5.29 18.42
N GLU A 4 -8.97 -4.78 19.57
CA GLU A 4 -8.51 -3.42 19.70
C GLU A 4 -7.22 -3.22 18.91
N THR A 5 -6.31 -4.22 18.93
CA THR A 5 -5.06 -4.15 18.20
C THR A 5 -5.30 -4.04 16.69
N MET A 6 -6.23 -4.83 16.14
CA MET A 6 -6.57 -4.76 14.72
C MET A 6 -7.22 -3.43 14.36
N THR A 7 -8.10 -2.92 15.24
CA THR A 7 -8.72 -1.62 15.03
C THR A 7 -7.68 -0.52 15.04
N ASP A 8 -6.70 -0.61 15.97
CA ASP A 8 -5.64 0.37 16.07
C ASP A 8 -4.73 0.33 14.84
N LEU A 9 -4.39 -0.87 14.36
CA LEU A 9 -3.58 -1.02 13.17
C LEU A 9 -4.28 -0.41 11.95
N ARG A 10 -5.57 -0.67 11.80
CA ARG A 10 -6.34 -0.10 10.70
C ARG A 10 -6.38 1.42 10.77
N ARG A 11 -6.52 1.95 11.97
CA ARG A 11 -6.52 3.40 12.17
C ARG A 11 -5.17 4.00 11.84
N GLU A 12 -4.08 3.36 12.25
CA GLU A 12 -2.73 3.80 11.92
C GLU A 12 -2.47 3.73 10.42
N PHE A 13 -2.97 2.69 9.78
CA PHE A 13 -2.86 2.53 8.33
C PHE A 13 -3.59 3.66 7.59
N ASP A 14 -4.82 3.95 7.99
CA ASP A 14 -5.59 5.04 7.39
C ASP A 14 -4.92 6.38 7.63
N GLN A 15 -4.38 6.59 8.83
CA GLN A 15 -3.66 7.81 9.16
C GLN A 15 -2.40 7.96 8.30
N ALA A 16 -1.66 6.86 8.09
CA ALA A 16 -0.47 6.89 7.25
C ALA A 16 -0.83 7.30 5.82
N ALA A 17 -1.96 6.83 5.30
CA ALA A 17 -2.41 7.19 3.96
C ALA A 17 -2.71 8.69 3.84
N GLU A 18 -3.18 9.31 4.92
CA GLU A 18 -3.36 10.76 4.95
C GLU A 18 -2.03 11.48 5.11
N ASP A 19 -1.17 10.99 5.99
CA ASP A 19 0.09 11.62 6.29
C ASP A 19 1.02 11.71 5.08
N ILE A 20 1.02 10.69 4.24
CA ILE A 20 1.90 10.68 3.06
C ILE A 20 1.55 11.80 2.08
N GLN A 21 0.31 12.30 2.13
CA GLN A 21 -0.10 13.42 1.30
C GLN A 21 0.62 14.72 1.66
N GLN A 22 1.20 14.77 2.86
CA GLN A 22 1.92 15.94 3.36
C GLN A 22 3.39 15.96 2.96
N LEU A 23 3.87 14.90 2.30
CA LEU A 23 5.26 14.82 1.88
C LEU A 23 5.58 15.96 0.91
N GLY A 24 6.65 16.71 1.20
CA GLY A 24 7.01 17.88 0.41
C GLY A 24 7.60 17.57 -0.95
N GLN A 25 8.16 16.38 -1.12
CA GLN A 25 8.74 15.94 -2.38
C GLN A 25 8.08 14.67 -2.85
N ARG A 26 7.82 14.59 -4.14
CA ARG A 26 7.24 13.41 -4.73
C ARG A 26 8.26 12.25 -4.67
N PRO A 27 7.90 11.09 -4.12
CA PRO A 27 8.79 9.91 -4.14
C PRO A 27 9.08 9.46 -5.57
N ASP A 28 10.14 8.70 -5.75
CA ASP A 28 10.43 8.14 -7.06
C ASP A 28 9.37 7.10 -7.44
N ASN A 29 9.38 6.69 -8.71
CA ASN A 29 8.37 5.79 -9.24
C ASN A 29 8.34 4.44 -8.53
N ASP A 30 9.51 3.89 -8.18
CA ASP A 30 9.56 2.61 -7.48
C ASP A 30 8.92 2.72 -6.10
N THR A 31 9.18 3.80 -5.39
CA THR A 31 8.57 4.04 -4.08
C THR A 31 7.06 4.23 -4.19
N LEU A 32 6.62 4.97 -5.21
CA LEU A 32 5.18 5.16 -5.44
C LEU A 32 4.48 3.83 -5.72
N LEU A 33 5.12 2.94 -6.49
CA LEU A 33 4.56 1.63 -6.76
C LEU A 33 4.50 0.77 -5.51
N LYS A 34 5.51 0.86 -4.64
CA LYS A 34 5.49 0.14 -3.35
C LYS A 34 4.37 0.65 -2.47
N LEU A 35 4.21 1.96 -2.37
CA LEU A 35 3.12 2.55 -1.59
C LEU A 35 1.77 2.08 -2.11
N TYR A 36 1.59 2.12 -3.43
CA TYR A 36 0.34 1.67 -4.04
C TYR A 36 0.07 0.20 -3.72
N ALA A 37 1.07 -0.66 -3.96
CA ALA A 37 0.91 -2.10 -3.79
C ALA A 37 0.60 -2.47 -2.33
N LEU A 38 1.32 -1.88 -1.39
CA LEU A 38 1.10 -2.14 0.03
C LEU A 38 -0.27 -1.63 0.48
N TYR A 39 -0.69 -0.48 -0.04
CA TYR A 39 -2.00 0.05 0.27
C TYR A 39 -3.11 -0.88 -0.23
N LYS A 40 -2.98 -1.35 -1.48
CA LYS A 40 -3.96 -2.26 -2.06
C LYS A 40 -3.99 -3.60 -1.31
N GLN A 41 -2.82 -4.16 -1.02
CA GLN A 41 -2.75 -5.42 -0.28
C GLN A 41 -3.32 -5.26 1.13
N GLY A 42 -3.03 -4.14 1.79
CA GLY A 42 -3.55 -3.89 3.14
C GLY A 42 -5.04 -3.63 3.18
N SER A 43 -5.60 -3.06 2.13
CA SER A 43 -7.01 -2.70 2.11
C SER A 43 -7.89 -3.73 1.43
N GLU A 44 -7.39 -4.49 0.47
CA GLU A 44 -8.20 -5.41 -0.34
C GLU A 44 -7.68 -6.84 -0.39
N GLY A 45 -6.51 -7.10 0.19
CA GLY A 45 -5.92 -8.45 0.13
C GLY A 45 -5.27 -8.71 -1.21
N ASP A 46 -5.21 -9.99 -1.59
CA ASP A 46 -4.54 -10.41 -2.82
C ASP A 46 -5.16 -9.75 -4.06
N VAL A 47 -4.31 -9.55 -5.06
CA VAL A 47 -4.73 -8.96 -6.32
C VAL A 47 -5.91 -9.73 -6.91
N HIS A 48 -6.90 -8.99 -7.39
CA HIS A 48 -8.10 -9.53 -8.02
C HIS A 48 -8.56 -8.57 -9.11
N GLY A 49 -9.52 -9.02 -9.88
CA GLY A 49 -10.01 -8.25 -11.01
C GLY A 49 -9.15 -8.45 -12.25
N ASP A 50 -9.58 -7.88 -13.35
CA ASP A 50 -8.90 -8.03 -14.64
C ASP A 50 -7.65 -7.14 -14.69
N ALA A 51 -6.60 -7.64 -15.34
CA ALA A 51 -5.42 -6.84 -15.59
C ALA A 51 -5.78 -5.68 -16.54
N PRO A 52 -5.10 -4.53 -16.40
CA PRO A 52 -5.34 -3.40 -17.30
C PRO A 52 -5.05 -3.74 -18.75
N GLY A 53 -5.58 -2.91 -19.67
CA GLY A 53 -5.38 -3.10 -21.09
C GLY A 53 -3.92 -2.95 -21.49
N PHE A 54 -3.60 -3.47 -22.67
CA PHE A 54 -2.23 -3.59 -23.16
C PHE A 54 -1.48 -2.24 -23.18
N PHE A 55 -2.19 -1.16 -23.51
CA PHE A 55 -1.55 0.16 -23.61
C PHE A 55 -1.62 1.00 -22.34
N ASP A 56 -2.20 0.45 -21.28
CA ASP A 56 -2.24 1.15 -19.99
C ASP A 56 -0.99 0.78 -19.19
N PHE A 57 0.12 1.43 -19.49
CA PHE A 57 1.41 1.10 -18.91
C PHE A 57 1.45 1.39 -17.40
N VAL A 58 0.88 2.50 -16.98
CA VAL A 58 0.85 2.86 -15.55
C VAL A 58 -0.03 1.88 -14.78
N GLY A 59 -1.21 1.58 -15.31
CA GLY A 59 -2.11 0.62 -14.67
C GLY A 59 -1.49 -0.75 -14.58
N THR A 60 -0.78 -1.18 -15.64
CA THR A 60 -0.09 -2.47 -15.64
C THR A 60 0.98 -2.53 -14.58
N ALA A 61 1.79 -1.48 -14.44
CA ALA A 61 2.85 -1.42 -13.43
C ALA A 61 2.25 -1.52 -12.02
N LYS A 62 1.16 -0.81 -11.76
CA LYS A 62 0.46 -0.86 -10.48
C LYS A 62 -0.11 -2.25 -10.20
N TYR A 63 -0.76 -2.84 -11.18
CA TYR A 63 -1.36 -4.16 -11.05
C TYR A 63 -0.27 -5.20 -10.73
N GLU A 64 0.83 -5.15 -11.46
CA GLU A 64 1.94 -6.09 -11.26
C GLU A 64 2.60 -5.90 -9.90
N ALA A 65 2.75 -4.66 -9.44
CA ALA A 65 3.32 -4.39 -8.13
C ALA A 65 2.45 -4.99 -7.02
N TRP A 66 1.14 -4.85 -7.14
CA TRP A 66 0.19 -5.46 -6.20
C TRP A 66 0.25 -6.99 -6.29
N ALA A 67 0.29 -7.53 -7.51
CA ALA A 67 0.33 -8.99 -7.71
C ALA A 67 1.55 -9.63 -7.05
N LYS A 68 2.68 -8.92 -6.98
CA LYS A 68 3.89 -9.42 -6.34
C LYS A 68 3.71 -9.64 -4.84
N LEU A 69 2.72 -9.00 -4.23
CA LEU A 69 2.46 -9.13 -2.79
C LEU A 69 1.48 -10.25 -2.46
N ARG A 70 1.09 -11.04 -3.46
CA ARG A 70 0.15 -12.15 -3.23
C ARG A 70 0.65 -13.03 -2.11
N GLY A 71 -0.23 -13.37 -1.19
CA GLY A 71 0.09 -14.21 -0.05
C GLY A 71 0.47 -13.45 1.21
N ILE A 72 0.78 -12.16 1.10
CA ILE A 72 1.06 -11.34 2.27
C ILE A 72 -0.28 -10.95 2.88
N SER A 73 -0.41 -11.13 4.20
CA SER A 73 -1.68 -10.81 4.87
C SER A 73 -1.95 -9.30 4.84
N GLU A 74 -3.22 -8.95 4.96
CA GLU A 74 -3.60 -7.54 5.04
C GLU A 74 -2.90 -6.86 6.21
N GLU A 75 -2.82 -7.56 7.34
CA GLU A 75 -2.13 -7.03 8.53
C GLU A 75 -0.66 -6.73 8.25
N GLN A 76 0.04 -7.67 7.64
CA GLN A 76 1.45 -7.46 7.30
C GLN A 76 1.63 -6.31 6.32
N ALA A 77 0.75 -6.22 5.33
CA ALA A 77 0.81 -5.14 4.36
C ALA A 77 0.57 -3.79 5.00
N MET A 78 -0.38 -3.70 5.92
CA MET A 78 -0.63 -2.46 6.67
C MET A 78 0.60 -2.05 7.47
N GLN A 79 1.23 -3.00 8.16
CA GLN A 79 2.42 -2.72 8.96
C GLN A 79 3.56 -2.21 8.10
N ARG A 80 3.77 -2.83 6.94
CA ARG A 80 4.82 -2.42 6.00
C ARG A 80 4.53 -1.05 5.40
N TYR A 81 3.26 -0.77 5.11
CA TYR A 81 2.86 0.52 4.58
C TYR A 81 3.15 1.63 5.58
N ILE A 82 2.73 1.43 6.83
CA ILE A 82 2.96 2.39 7.91
C ILE A 82 4.46 2.66 8.08
N ALA A 83 5.26 1.59 8.10
CA ALA A 83 6.71 1.73 8.26
C ALA A 83 7.33 2.51 7.11
N LEU A 84 6.90 2.26 5.87
CA LEU A 84 7.40 2.98 4.71
C LEU A 84 7.03 4.46 4.76
N VAL A 85 5.79 4.76 5.13
CA VAL A 85 5.36 6.16 5.27
C VAL A 85 6.18 6.87 6.33
N GLN A 86 6.40 6.23 7.48
CA GLN A 86 7.21 6.83 8.54
C GLN A 86 8.64 7.10 8.09
N GLU A 87 9.21 6.16 7.34
CA GLU A 87 10.55 6.32 6.78
C GLU A 87 10.61 7.52 5.85
N LEU A 88 9.61 7.67 4.98
CA LEU A 88 9.59 8.75 4.00
C LEU A 88 9.39 10.12 4.65
N LEU A 89 8.68 10.17 5.76
CA LEU A 89 8.38 11.41 6.47
C LEU A 89 9.44 11.80 7.50
N SER A 90 10.35 10.91 7.82
CA SER A 90 11.38 11.18 8.83
C SER A 90 12.55 12.01 8.29
#